data_372f2b416bac55ae9bacae68bae96123
#
_entry.id   372f2b416bac55ae9bacae68bae96123
#
_cell.length_a   1.000
_cell.length_b   1.000
_cell.length_c   1.000
_cell.angle_alpha   90.00
_cell.angle_beta   90.00
_cell.angle_gamma   90.00
#
_symmetry.space_group_name_H-M   'P 1'
#
loop_
_entity.id
_entity.type
_entity.pdbx_description
1 polymer ?
#
loop_
_entity_poly.entity_id
_entity_poly.type
_entity_poly.pdbx_seq_one_letter_code
_entity_poly.pdbx_strand_id
1 'polypeptide(L)'
;THMCIAAHFDDVEFMAYHGVLECFGKDDKWFSAIVVTDGAGSPRSGLYGDYTDEQMKAVRIKEQQKAAVVGEYGSAYNLDFTSSEVKFGDEAVVKQIAAVIEECRPEIIYTHNPADKHDTHRATCLRVIEAIQSLPEEARPKKLIGCEVWRGLDWVNDNDKVILDVSAHPNISMSLSSVFDSQIQG
;
A
#
# COMPACT_ATOMS: atom_id res chain seq x y z
N THR A 1 -7.25 -10.52 7.60
CA THR A 1 -6.06 -11.27 8.05
C THR A 1 -4.75 -10.64 7.59
N HIS A 2 -4.69 -10.13 6.35
CA HIS A 2 -3.52 -9.44 5.79
C HIS A 2 -3.90 -8.04 5.36
N MET A 3 -3.01 -7.08 5.55
CA MET A 3 -3.22 -5.69 5.16
C MET A 3 -1.95 -5.11 4.56
N CYS A 4 -2.09 -4.29 3.53
CA CYS A 4 -1.02 -3.41 3.08
C CYS A 4 -1.38 -1.96 3.34
N ILE A 5 -0.43 -1.18 3.87
CA ILE A 5 -0.56 0.26 4.05
C ILE A 5 0.55 0.92 3.25
N ALA A 6 0.16 1.53 2.15
CA ALA A 6 1.04 2.08 1.14
C ALA A 6 0.92 3.60 1.01
N ALA A 7 1.98 4.24 0.56
CA ALA A 7 2.00 5.68 0.34
C ALA A 7 1.17 6.07 -0.88
N HIS A 8 1.43 5.44 -2.03
CA HIS A 8 0.84 5.82 -3.31
C HIS A 8 0.03 4.69 -3.94
N PHE A 9 -0.73 5.04 -4.94
CA PHE A 9 -1.41 4.11 -5.81
C PHE A 9 -0.37 3.29 -6.58
N ASP A 10 -0.58 1.99 -6.74
CA ASP A 10 0.30 0.92 -7.23
C ASP A 10 1.30 0.33 -6.23
N ASP A 11 1.74 1.05 -5.22
CA ASP A 11 2.69 0.52 -4.23
C ASP A 11 2.22 -0.80 -3.59
N VAL A 12 0.92 -0.93 -3.32
CA VAL A 12 0.30 -2.13 -2.71
C VAL A 12 0.61 -3.38 -3.52
N GLU A 13 0.40 -3.30 -4.82
CA GLU A 13 0.50 -4.41 -5.75
C GLU A 13 1.95 -4.83 -5.98
N PHE A 14 2.88 -3.88 -5.93
CA PHE A 14 4.30 -4.15 -6.07
C PHE A 14 4.94 -4.72 -4.80
N MET A 15 4.62 -4.18 -3.62
CA MET A 15 5.33 -4.59 -2.41
C MET A 15 4.62 -5.66 -1.58
N ALA A 16 3.30 -5.82 -1.71
CA ALA A 16 2.51 -6.71 -0.87
C ALA A 16 1.81 -7.84 -1.65
N TYR A 17 2.26 -8.16 -2.86
CA TYR A 17 1.67 -9.22 -3.67
C TYR A 17 1.63 -10.57 -2.94
N HIS A 18 2.60 -10.88 -2.10
CA HIS A 18 2.54 -12.04 -1.23
C HIS A 18 1.28 -12.06 -0.34
N GLY A 19 0.95 -10.92 0.27
CA GLY A 19 -0.27 -10.79 1.09
C GLY A 19 -1.55 -11.00 0.28
N VAL A 20 -1.58 -10.52 -0.97
CA VAL A 20 -2.68 -10.77 -1.91
C VAL A 20 -2.80 -12.27 -2.17
N LEU A 21 -1.71 -12.94 -2.52
CA LEU A 21 -1.69 -14.39 -2.81
C LEU A 21 -2.13 -15.25 -1.61
N GLU A 22 -1.75 -14.85 -0.40
CA GLU A 22 -2.16 -15.57 0.82
C GLU A 22 -3.68 -15.56 1.03
N CYS A 23 -4.38 -14.59 0.43
CA CYS A 23 -5.82 -14.41 0.58
C CYS A 23 -6.61 -14.76 -0.69
N PHE A 24 -6.00 -14.69 -1.86
CA PHE A 24 -6.65 -14.89 -3.15
C PHE A 24 -7.33 -16.26 -3.26
N GLY A 25 -8.63 -16.27 -3.57
CA GLY A 25 -9.44 -17.49 -3.67
C GLY A 25 -9.61 -18.23 -2.35
N LYS A 26 -9.48 -17.55 -1.19
CA LYS A 26 -9.65 -18.15 0.14
C LYS A 26 -10.94 -17.67 0.80
N ASP A 27 -11.62 -18.56 1.50
CA ASP A 27 -12.86 -18.25 2.23
C ASP A 27 -12.61 -17.82 3.68
N ASP A 28 -11.39 -18.04 4.20
CA ASP A 28 -11.00 -17.82 5.60
C ASP A 28 -9.93 -16.74 5.78
N LYS A 29 -9.48 -16.11 4.68
CA LYS A 29 -8.46 -15.06 4.69
C LYS A 29 -8.90 -13.89 3.83
N TRP A 30 -8.60 -12.69 4.28
CA TRP A 30 -8.92 -11.44 3.57
C TRP A 30 -7.71 -10.52 3.50
N PHE A 31 -7.51 -9.95 2.34
CA PHE A 31 -6.53 -8.90 2.12
C PHE A 31 -7.22 -7.53 2.11
N SER A 32 -6.69 -6.59 2.89
CA SER A 32 -7.14 -5.19 2.92
C SER A 32 -6.03 -4.27 2.47
N ALA A 33 -6.37 -3.22 1.74
CA ALA A 33 -5.42 -2.22 1.28
C ALA A 33 -5.75 -0.83 1.80
N ILE A 34 -4.73 -0.07 2.20
CA ILE A 34 -4.81 1.36 2.49
C ILE A 34 -3.81 2.08 1.59
N VAL A 35 -4.29 3.04 0.80
CA VAL A 35 -3.46 4.04 0.12
C VAL A 35 -3.60 5.34 0.90
N VAL A 36 -2.49 5.87 1.41
CA VAL A 36 -2.51 7.01 2.34
C VAL A 36 -2.61 8.34 1.60
N THR A 37 -1.90 8.49 0.47
CA THR A 37 -1.93 9.77 -0.27
C THR A 37 -3.02 9.85 -1.32
N ASP A 38 -3.36 11.06 -1.70
CA ASP A 38 -4.45 11.41 -2.62
C ASP A 38 -4.14 11.16 -4.11
N GLY A 39 -2.89 10.87 -4.44
CA GLY A 39 -2.46 10.61 -5.81
C GLY A 39 -2.33 11.83 -6.73
N ALA A 40 -2.51 13.05 -6.22
CA ALA A 40 -2.37 14.26 -7.03
C ALA A 40 -0.91 14.58 -7.43
N GLY A 41 0.05 14.18 -6.59
CA GLY A 41 1.45 14.60 -6.69
C GLY A 41 2.33 13.86 -7.70
N SER A 42 1.83 12.81 -8.34
CA SER A 42 2.66 12.03 -9.29
C SER A 42 2.78 12.70 -10.65
N PRO A 43 3.90 12.49 -11.36
CA PRO A 43 4.07 12.98 -12.73
C PRO A 43 2.92 12.57 -13.67
N ARG A 44 2.67 13.39 -14.68
CA ARG A 44 1.65 13.17 -15.70
C ARG A 44 2.29 13.20 -17.07
N SER A 45 1.95 12.23 -17.89
CA SER A 45 2.41 12.19 -19.29
C SER A 45 1.38 11.55 -20.20
N GLY A 46 1.67 11.54 -21.49
CA GLY A 46 0.83 10.91 -22.50
C GLY A 46 -0.63 11.42 -22.44
N LEU A 47 -1.56 10.50 -22.30
CA LEU A 47 -3.01 10.80 -22.26
C LEU A 47 -3.42 11.64 -21.03
N TYR A 48 -2.62 11.67 -19.99
CA TYR A 48 -2.90 12.34 -18.73
C TYR A 48 -2.21 13.70 -18.56
N GLY A 49 -1.42 14.14 -19.57
CA GLY A 49 -0.58 15.34 -19.48
C GLY A 49 -1.32 16.61 -19.09
N ASP A 50 -2.55 16.77 -19.58
CA ASP A 50 -3.39 17.96 -19.36
C ASP A 50 -4.42 17.78 -18.21
N TYR A 51 -4.38 16.65 -17.46
CA TYR A 51 -5.33 16.40 -16.38
C TYR A 51 -5.04 17.27 -15.17
N THR A 52 -6.11 17.77 -14.52
CA THR A 52 -6.02 18.44 -13.24
C THR A 52 -5.74 17.45 -12.10
N ASP A 53 -5.38 17.96 -10.92
CA ASP A 53 -5.16 17.14 -9.73
C ASP A 53 -6.41 16.31 -9.39
N GLU A 54 -7.59 16.90 -9.43
CA GLU A 54 -8.87 16.23 -9.16
C GLU A 54 -9.18 15.14 -10.19
N GLN A 55 -8.85 15.40 -11.46
CA GLN A 55 -9.01 14.40 -12.51
C GLN A 55 -8.08 13.21 -12.30
N MET A 56 -6.83 13.47 -11.90
CA MET A 56 -5.86 12.41 -11.61
C MET A 56 -6.24 11.60 -10.37
N LYS A 57 -6.67 12.26 -9.29
CA LYS A 57 -7.21 11.57 -8.11
C LYS A 57 -8.34 10.62 -8.50
N ALA A 58 -9.29 11.09 -9.30
CA ALA A 58 -10.42 10.27 -9.76
C ALA A 58 -9.99 9.08 -10.63
N VAL A 59 -8.99 9.24 -11.48
CA VAL A 59 -8.41 8.14 -12.28
C VAL A 59 -7.79 7.09 -11.35
N ARG A 60 -6.91 7.50 -10.46
CA ARG A 60 -6.15 6.61 -9.57
C ARG A 60 -7.03 5.84 -8.59
N ILE A 61 -8.08 6.48 -8.06
CA ILE A 61 -9.09 5.79 -7.25
C ILE A 61 -9.74 4.65 -8.07
N LYS A 62 -10.08 4.88 -9.34
CA LYS A 62 -10.66 3.84 -10.20
C LYS A 62 -9.67 2.72 -10.51
N GLU A 63 -8.40 3.04 -10.72
CA GLU A 63 -7.34 2.06 -10.92
C GLU A 63 -7.19 1.19 -9.67
N GLN A 64 -7.15 1.79 -8.48
CA GLN A 64 -7.07 1.05 -7.22
C GLN A 64 -8.31 0.17 -6.96
N GLN A 65 -9.51 0.69 -7.27
CA GLN A 65 -10.73 -0.10 -7.21
C GLN A 65 -10.68 -1.29 -8.17
N LYS A 66 -10.13 -1.09 -9.37
CA LYS A 66 -9.93 -2.18 -10.33
C LYS A 66 -8.94 -3.22 -9.83
N ALA A 67 -7.83 -2.79 -9.24
CA ALA A 67 -6.86 -3.69 -8.60
C ALA A 67 -7.51 -4.50 -7.48
N ALA A 68 -8.32 -3.86 -6.64
CA ALA A 68 -9.05 -4.54 -5.57
C ALA A 68 -9.99 -5.63 -6.10
N VAL A 69 -10.68 -5.39 -7.22
CA VAL A 69 -11.52 -6.40 -7.87
C VAL A 69 -10.69 -7.55 -8.44
N VAL A 70 -9.57 -7.24 -9.13
CA VAL A 70 -8.70 -8.25 -9.75
C VAL A 70 -8.01 -9.11 -8.69
N GLY A 71 -7.59 -8.52 -7.58
CA GLY A 71 -6.89 -9.20 -6.48
C GLY A 71 -7.82 -9.78 -5.41
N GLU A 72 -9.14 -9.66 -5.58
CA GLU A 72 -10.15 -10.13 -4.61
C GLU A 72 -9.94 -9.55 -3.19
N TYR A 73 -9.64 -8.23 -3.10
CA TYR A 73 -9.46 -7.59 -1.80
C TYR A 73 -10.77 -7.55 -1.01
N GLY A 74 -10.70 -7.86 0.28
CA GLY A 74 -11.84 -7.75 1.19
C GLY A 74 -12.25 -6.29 1.43
N SER A 75 -11.27 -5.37 1.42
CA SER A 75 -11.53 -3.92 1.51
C SER A 75 -10.36 -3.11 0.92
N ALA A 76 -10.67 -1.90 0.46
CA ALA A 76 -9.67 -0.93 -0.02
C ALA A 76 -10.07 0.47 0.44
N TYR A 77 -9.13 1.15 1.10
CA TYR A 77 -9.30 2.49 1.66
C TYR A 77 -8.34 3.47 0.99
N ASN A 78 -8.85 4.64 0.62
CA ASN A 78 -8.04 5.76 0.17
C ASN A 78 -8.22 6.89 1.17
N LEU A 79 -7.14 7.30 1.87
CA LEU A 79 -7.25 8.26 2.98
C LEU A 79 -7.19 9.73 2.53
N ASP A 80 -6.85 9.97 1.27
CA ASP A 80 -6.88 11.29 0.60
C ASP A 80 -6.01 12.38 1.26
N PHE A 81 -4.90 11.99 1.92
CA PHE A 81 -3.95 12.96 2.44
C PHE A 81 -2.95 13.41 1.38
N THR A 82 -2.50 14.65 1.47
CA THR A 82 -1.35 15.11 0.68
C THR A 82 -0.05 14.46 1.18
N SER A 83 0.94 14.32 0.30
CA SER A 83 2.28 13.85 0.69
C SER A 83 2.93 14.74 1.76
N SER A 84 2.56 16.02 1.83
CA SER A 84 3.02 16.96 2.87
C SER A 84 2.46 16.61 4.24
N GLU A 85 1.15 16.37 4.37
CA GLU A 85 0.52 15.96 5.62
C GLU A 85 1.15 14.69 6.17
N VAL A 86 1.40 13.70 5.30
CA VAL A 86 2.06 12.45 5.70
C VAL A 86 3.49 12.71 6.18
N LYS A 87 4.28 13.49 5.43
CA LYS A 87 5.69 13.78 5.75
C LYS A 87 5.88 14.61 7.01
N PHE A 88 5.02 15.60 7.23
CA PHE A 88 5.14 16.49 8.39
C PHE A 88 4.40 15.98 9.63
N GLY A 89 3.75 14.82 9.54
CA GLY A 89 3.24 14.13 10.71
C GLY A 89 1.90 14.65 11.22
N ASP A 90 0.96 14.94 10.33
CA ASP A 90 -0.39 15.26 10.75
C ASP A 90 -0.98 14.13 11.59
N GLU A 91 -1.46 14.45 12.78
CA GLU A 91 -2.08 13.46 13.68
C GLU A 91 -3.30 12.77 13.06
N ALA A 92 -3.99 13.42 12.12
CA ALA A 92 -5.13 12.85 11.42
C ALA A 92 -4.73 11.61 10.62
N VAL A 93 -3.52 11.61 10.01
CA VAL A 93 -2.98 10.46 9.28
C VAL A 93 -2.86 9.25 10.19
N VAL A 94 -2.23 9.44 11.37
CA VAL A 94 -2.04 8.36 12.35
C VAL A 94 -3.39 7.84 12.85
N LYS A 95 -4.31 8.73 13.19
CA LYS A 95 -5.64 8.39 13.70
C LYS A 95 -6.47 7.60 12.68
N GLN A 96 -6.45 7.99 11.41
CA GLN A 96 -7.19 7.27 10.37
C GLN A 96 -6.59 5.90 10.08
N ILE A 97 -5.26 5.78 10.01
CA ILE A 97 -4.58 4.49 9.86
C ILE A 97 -4.95 3.58 11.04
N ALA A 98 -4.86 4.07 12.28
CA ALA A 98 -5.19 3.31 13.48
C ALA A 98 -6.65 2.83 13.46
N ALA A 99 -7.60 3.69 13.07
CA ALA A 99 -9.01 3.34 12.99
C ALA A 99 -9.27 2.19 12.01
N VAL A 100 -8.63 2.21 10.82
CA VAL A 100 -8.78 1.12 9.84
C VAL A 100 -8.12 -0.17 10.34
N ILE A 101 -6.95 -0.10 10.99
CA ILE A 101 -6.32 -1.28 11.58
C ILE A 101 -7.24 -1.89 12.66
N GLU A 102 -7.83 -1.06 13.50
CA GLU A 102 -8.74 -1.50 14.55
C GLU A 102 -10.02 -2.13 14.00
N GLU A 103 -10.56 -1.61 12.92
CA GLU A 103 -11.72 -2.17 12.22
C GLU A 103 -11.40 -3.52 11.58
N CYS A 104 -10.32 -3.59 10.80
CA CYS A 104 -9.97 -4.76 10.00
C CYS A 104 -9.28 -5.87 10.77
N ARG A 105 -8.62 -5.55 11.90
CA ARG A 105 -7.88 -6.51 12.75
C ARG A 105 -6.93 -7.42 11.97
N PRO A 106 -6.01 -6.89 11.15
CA PRO A 106 -5.07 -7.70 10.41
C PRO A 106 -4.08 -8.40 11.33
N GLU A 107 -3.71 -9.63 11.02
CA GLU A 107 -2.63 -10.33 11.71
C GLU A 107 -1.25 -9.91 11.18
N ILE A 108 -1.17 -9.60 9.89
CA ILE A 108 0.05 -9.21 9.20
C ILE A 108 -0.18 -7.90 8.45
N ILE A 109 0.70 -6.93 8.68
CA ILE A 109 0.73 -5.68 7.92
C ILE A 109 2.01 -5.63 7.09
N TYR A 110 1.86 -5.30 5.80
CA TYR A 110 2.93 -4.92 4.89
C TYR A 110 2.92 -3.39 4.77
N THR A 111 4.09 -2.77 4.83
CA THR A 111 4.24 -1.33 4.59
C THR A 111 5.62 -1.03 4.05
N HIS A 112 5.91 0.23 3.76
CA HIS A 112 7.23 0.64 3.31
C HIS A 112 8.33 0.39 4.34
N ASN A 113 9.58 0.40 3.88
CA ASN A 113 10.75 0.26 4.74
C ASN A 113 11.20 1.63 5.28
N PRO A 114 11.60 1.74 6.55
CA PRO A 114 12.11 3.01 7.09
C PRO A 114 13.40 3.51 6.44
N ALA A 115 14.12 2.65 5.72
CA ALA A 115 15.31 3.00 4.96
C ALA A 115 15.04 3.22 3.46
N ASP A 116 13.77 3.31 3.04
CA ASP A 116 13.39 3.60 1.65
C ASP A 116 13.98 4.95 1.20
N LYS A 117 14.32 5.06 -0.08
CA LYS A 117 14.85 6.30 -0.65
C LYS A 117 13.81 7.42 -0.79
N HIS A 118 12.52 7.07 -0.86
CA HIS A 118 11.42 8.01 -1.08
C HIS A 118 10.88 8.55 0.25
N ASP A 119 10.86 9.88 0.39
CA ASP A 119 10.48 10.54 1.64
C ASP A 119 9.07 10.18 2.13
N THR A 120 8.09 10.13 1.21
CA THR A 120 6.71 9.78 1.56
C THR A 120 6.59 8.32 1.99
N HIS A 121 7.36 7.39 1.39
CA HIS A 121 7.40 5.99 1.82
C HIS A 121 7.90 5.86 3.26
N ARG A 122 9.04 6.51 3.57
CA ARG A 122 9.58 6.52 4.95
C ARG A 122 8.60 7.11 5.94
N ALA A 123 7.98 8.25 5.56
CA ALA A 123 6.99 8.90 6.40
C ALA A 123 5.77 7.98 6.63
N THR A 124 5.24 7.35 5.59
CA THR A 124 4.13 6.38 5.72
C THR A 124 4.50 5.24 6.66
N CYS A 125 5.69 4.67 6.53
CA CYS A 125 6.17 3.64 7.44
C CYS A 125 6.15 4.11 8.90
N LEU A 126 6.64 5.32 9.17
CA LEU A 126 6.64 5.89 10.52
C LEU A 126 5.22 6.12 11.05
N ARG A 127 4.29 6.65 10.22
CA ARG A 127 2.88 6.84 10.61
C ARG A 127 2.20 5.49 10.91
N VAL A 128 2.53 4.44 10.16
CA VAL A 128 2.03 3.08 10.43
C VAL A 128 2.53 2.56 11.79
N ILE A 129 3.81 2.75 12.10
CA ILE A 129 4.38 2.35 13.40
C ILE A 129 3.70 3.12 14.54
N GLU A 130 3.55 4.43 14.41
CA GLU A 130 2.86 5.28 15.39
C GLU A 130 1.40 4.84 15.58
N ALA A 131 0.69 4.55 14.49
CA ALA A 131 -0.68 4.06 14.54
C ALA A 131 -0.77 2.72 15.31
N ILE A 132 0.09 1.75 14.98
CA ILE A 132 0.13 0.46 15.69
C ILE A 132 0.45 0.66 17.18
N GLN A 133 1.38 1.54 17.51
CA GLN A 133 1.75 1.81 18.91
C GLN A 133 0.61 2.45 19.70
N SER A 134 -0.25 3.25 19.05
CA SER A 134 -1.40 3.89 19.68
C SER A 134 -2.55 2.92 19.98
N LEU A 135 -2.58 1.76 19.33
CA LEU A 135 -3.64 0.76 19.51
C LEU A 135 -3.46 -0.03 20.82
N PRO A 136 -4.58 -0.49 21.44
CA PRO A 136 -4.51 -1.47 22.50
C PRO A 136 -3.86 -2.77 22.02
N GLU A 137 -3.21 -3.49 22.91
CA GLU A 137 -2.37 -4.66 22.56
C GLU A 137 -3.13 -5.72 21.75
N GLU A 138 -4.37 -5.97 22.11
CA GLU A 138 -5.25 -6.94 21.43
C GLU A 138 -5.67 -6.53 20.01
N ALA A 139 -5.46 -5.27 19.64
CA ALA A 139 -5.75 -4.75 18.30
C ALA A 139 -4.51 -4.70 17.39
N ARG A 140 -3.33 -4.90 17.98
CA ARG A 140 -2.07 -4.82 17.21
C ARG A 140 -1.87 -6.03 16.32
N PRO A 141 -1.28 -5.84 15.13
CA PRO A 141 -0.91 -6.96 14.26
C PRO A 141 0.18 -7.81 14.92
N LYS A 142 0.21 -9.09 14.60
CA LYS A 142 1.26 -10.03 15.05
C LYS A 142 2.60 -9.79 14.33
N LYS A 143 2.55 -9.27 13.09
CA LYS A 143 3.74 -9.00 12.27
C LYS A 143 3.57 -7.69 11.50
N LEU A 144 4.67 -6.92 11.43
CA LEU A 144 4.84 -5.79 10.54
C LEU A 144 6.03 -6.10 9.61
N ILE A 145 5.81 -6.07 8.30
CA ILE A 145 6.82 -6.39 7.28
C ILE A 145 7.14 -5.11 6.53
N GLY A 146 8.40 -4.67 6.63
CA GLY A 146 8.93 -3.55 5.87
C GLY A 146 9.33 -3.97 4.47
N CYS A 147 8.70 -3.41 3.46
CA CYS A 147 8.87 -3.74 2.04
C CYS A 147 9.52 -2.59 1.28
N GLU A 148 9.93 -2.87 0.06
CA GLU A 148 10.46 -1.86 -0.87
C GLU A 148 9.94 -2.14 -2.28
N VAL A 149 9.46 -1.08 -2.97
CA VAL A 149 8.85 -1.21 -4.30
C VAL A 149 9.83 -1.11 -5.46
N TRP A 150 11.06 -0.64 -5.21
CA TRP A 150 11.99 -0.25 -6.28
C TRP A 150 13.01 -1.35 -6.64
N ARG A 151 13.64 -1.97 -5.63
CA ARG A 151 14.84 -2.78 -5.83
C ARG A 151 14.94 -4.00 -4.91
N GLY A 152 13.88 -4.36 -4.20
CA GLY A 152 13.86 -5.55 -3.35
C GLY A 152 14.87 -5.51 -2.20
N LEU A 153 15.08 -4.34 -1.57
CA LEU A 153 16.02 -4.16 -0.45
C LEU A 153 17.46 -4.54 -0.82
N ASP A 154 17.95 -4.16 -2.00
CA ASP A 154 19.27 -4.53 -2.51
C ASP A 154 20.47 -3.99 -1.70
N TRP A 155 20.22 -3.05 -0.77
CA TRP A 155 21.21 -2.58 0.22
C TRP A 155 21.27 -3.40 1.52
N VAL A 156 20.39 -4.38 1.68
CA VAL A 156 20.38 -5.30 2.83
C VAL A 156 21.00 -6.62 2.40
N ASN A 157 21.82 -7.25 3.27
CA ASN A 157 22.35 -8.58 2.97
C ASN A 157 21.22 -9.61 2.85
N ASP A 158 21.38 -10.58 1.95
CA ASP A 158 20.33 -11.58 1.69
C ASP A 158 19.95 -12.40 2.94
N ASN A 159 20.91 -12.64 3.83
CA ASN A 159 20.67 -13.34 5.09
C ASN A 159 19.83 -12.52 6.10
N ASP A 160 19.73 -11.23 5.88
CA ASP A 160 18.96 -10.31 6.75
C ASP A 160 17.58 -9.97 6.16
N LYS A 161 17.23 -10.56 5.02
CA LYS A 161 15.95 -10.39 4.35
C LYS A 161 14.97 -11.51 4.71
N VAL A 162 13.69 -11.18 4.76
CA VAL A 162 12.61 -12.17 4.73
C VAL A 162 12.21 -12.39 3.28
N ILE A 163 12.44 -13.61 2.79
CA ILE A 163 12.06 -14.00 1.43
C ILE A 163 10.64 -14.56 1.45
N LEU A 164 9.76 -13.98 0.63
CA LEU A 164 8.37 -14.40 0.48
C LEU A 164 8.17 -14.93 -0.94
N ASP A 165 7.65 -16.14 -1.07
CA ASP A 165 7.39 -16.75 -2.38
C ASP A 165 6.15 -16.10 -3.02
N VAL A 166 6.33 -15.55 -4.22
CA VAL A 166 5.29 -14.91 -5.03
C VAL A 166 5.16 -15.56 -6.41
N SER A 167 5.60 -16.80 -6.56
CA SER A 167 5.59 -17.51 -7.84
C SER A 167 4.21 -17.99 -8.29
N ALA A 168 3.24 -18.08 -7.36
CA ALA A 168 1.89 -18.50 -7.67
C ALA A 168 1.13 -17.40 -8.44
N HIS A 169 0.24 -17.82 -9.33
CA HIS A 169 -0.66 -16.93 -10.09
C HIS A 169 0.03 -15.76 -10.83
N PRO A 170 1.05 -16.01 -11.68
CA PRO A 170 1.77 -14.94 -12.36
C PRO A 170 0.87 -14.07 -13.25
N ASN A 171 -0.24 -14.62 -13.76
CA ASN A 171 -1.26 -13.88 -14.49
C ASN A 171 -1.97 -12.82 -13.64
N ILE A 172 -2.21 -13.08 -12.36
CA ILE A 172 -2.81 -12.11 -11.42
C ILE A 172 -1.81 -10.98 -11.15
N SER A 173 -0.52 -11.30 -10.91
CA SER A 173 0.52 -10.29 -10.76
C SER A 173 0.59 -9.33 -11.96
N MET A 174 0.62 -9.88 -13.18
CA MET A 174 0.62 -9.08 -14.40
C MET A 174 -0.65 -8.23 -14.54
N SER A 175 -1.81 -8.81 -14.22
CA SER A 175 -3.09 -8.10 -14.30
C SER A 175 -3.16 -6.95 -13.29
N LEU A 176 -2.70 -7.16 -12.06
CA LEU A 176 -2.65 -6.13 -11.02
C LEU A 176 -1.75 -4.98 -11.44
N SER A 177 -0.54 -5.25 -11.90
CA SER A 177 0.40 -4.22 -12.34
C SER A 177 -0.14 -3.41 -13.53
N SER A 178 -0.90 -4.05 -14.44
CA SER A 178 -1.39 -3.41 -15.66
C SER A 178 -2.63 -2.54 -15.48
N VAL A 179 -3.30 -2.54 -14.32
CA VAL A 179 -4.47 -1.68 -14.11
C VAL A 179 -4.11 -0.21 -13.86
N PHE A 180 -2.86 0.07 -13.50
CA PHE A 180 -2.38 1.42 -13.19
C PHE A 180 -1.83 2.14 -14.42
N ASP A 181 -2.68 2.33 -15.44
CA ASP A 181 -2.31 2.97 -16.70
C ASP A 181 -1.73 4.37 -16.49
N SER A 182 -2.25 5.14 -15.54
CA SER A 182 -1.75 6.48 -15.22
C SER A 182 -0.33 6.48 -14.65
N GLN A 183 0.12 5.38 -14.05
CA GLN A 183 1.47 5.21 -13.51
C GLN A 183 2.44 4.67 -14.58
N ILE A 184 1.94 3.85 -15.51
CA ILE A 184 2.71 3.33 -16.64
C ILE A 184 3.06 4.45 -17.62
N GLN A 185 2.15 5.40 -17.81
CA GLN A 185 2.29 6.55 -18.70
C GLN A 185 3.08 7.71 -18.07
N GLY A 186 3.35 7.67 -16.76
CA GLY A 186 4.00 8.71 -15.98
C GLY A 186 5.52 8.79 -16.07
#